data_d12e8cfd110fb7dc26d68b69dc531fdd
#
_entry.id   d12e8cfd110fb7dc26d68b69dc531fdd
#
_cell.length_a   1.000
_cell.length_b   1.000
_cell.length_c   1.000
_cell.angle_alpha   90.00
_cell.angle_beta   90.00
_cell.angle_gamma   90.00
#
_symmetry.space_group_name_H-M   'P 1'
#
loop_
_entity.id
_entity.type
_entity.pdbx_description
1 polymer ?
#
loop_
_entity_poly.entity_id
_entity_poly.type
_entity_poly.pdbx_seq_one_letter_code
_entity_poly.pdbx_strand_id
1 'polypeptide(L)'
;MSKEECVEAYELIVAEHGADDEVLKAIMKIEGVTESSLVYGEFDIHCKIEVENMAKLKEVIAKIRKLKVITTETLIAYERISKRISRLTNRHRKQMHHNRTIR
;
A
#
# COMPACT_ATOMS: atom_id res chain seq x y z
N MET A 1 -15.77 -2.73 -17.56
CA MET A 1 -15.35 -2.78 -17.28
C MET A 1 -14.32 -2.48 -17.30
N SER A 2 -14.30 -2.18 -16.97
CA SER A 2 -13.25 -2.05 -17.31
C SER A 2 -12.27 -1.71 -16.38
N LYS A 3 -11.08 -2.00 -16.62
CA LYS A 3 -10.14 -1.69 -15.84
C LYS A 3 -9.97 -0.27 -15.68
N GLU A 4 -10.38 0.47 -16.54
CA GLU A 4 -10.25 1.85 -16.46
C GLU A 4 -10.94 2.40 -15.31
N GLU A 5 -11.85 1.68 -14.75
CA GLU A 5 -12.54 2.18 -13.63
C GLU A 5 -11.95 1.82 -12.32
N CYS A 6 -10.84 1.12 -12.30
CA CYS A 6 -10.24 0.77 -11.03
C CYS A 6 -9.57 1.96 -10.42
N VAL A 7 -9.66 2.08 -9.12
CA VAL A 7 -9.03 3.15 -8.37
C VAL A 7 -7.90 2.54 -7.56
N GLU A 8 -6.70 3.11 -7.68
CA GLU A 8 -5.57 2.64 -6.93
C GLU A 8 -5.15 3.75 -5.99
N ALA A 9 -4.93 3.45 -4.75
CA ALA A 9 -4.55 4.45 -3.78
C ALA A 9 -3.54 3.89 -2.81
N TYR A 10 -2.84 4.78 -2.13
CA TYR A 10 -1.88 4.39 -1.12
C TYR A 10 -2.30 5.08 0.16
N GLU A 11 -2.27 4.33 1.25
CA GLU A 11 -2.64 4.90 2.52
C GLU A 11 -1.42 4.89 3.42
N LEU A 12 -1.06 6.05 3.95
CA LEU A 12 0.08 6.16 4.84
C LEU A 12 -0.49 6.33 6.23
N ILE A 13 -0.05 5.54 7.17
CA ILE A 13 -0.67 5.46 8.48
C ILE A 13 0.31 5.62 9.61
N VAL A 14 -0.09 6.38 10.61
CA VAL A 14 0.66 6.46 11.85
C VAL A 14 -0.18 5.67 12.85
N ALA A 15 0.36 4.60 13.37
CA ALA A 15 -0.37 3.73 14.29
C ALA A 15 -0.18 4.22 15.71
N GLU A 16 -1.06 3.83 16.61
CA GLU A 16 -0.90 4.14 18.00
C GLU A 16 0.36 3.46 18.50
N HIS A 17 0.96 4.01 19.50
CA HIS A 17 2.23 3.53 20.02
C HIS A 17 2.14 2.05 20.33
N GLY A 18 3.02 1.26 19.75
CA GLY A 18 3.07 -0.16 19.99
C GLY A 18 2.05 -0.99 19.23
N ALA A 19 1.22 -0.38 18.41
CA ALA A 19 0.19 -1.12 17.70
C ALA A 19 0.50 -1.41 16.24
N ASP A 20 1.69 -1.09 15.77
CA ASP A 20 2.02 -1.23 14.36
C ASP A 20 1.79 -2.63 13.82
N ASP A 21 2.24 -3.67 14.50
CA ASP A 21 2.07 -5.00 13.99
C ASP A 21 0.60 -5.40 13.96
N GLU A 22 -0.13 -5.04 14.98
CA GLU A 22 -1.52 -5.38 15.09
C GLU A 22 -2.30 -4.70 13.97
N VAL A 23 -2.01 -3.43 13.72
CA VAL A 23 -2.69 -2.67 12.69
C VAL A 23 -2.31 -3.21 11.32
N LEU A 24 -1.04 -3.55 11.11
CA LEU A 24 -0.59 -4.08 9.84
C LEU A 24 -1.38 -5.35 9.50
N LYS A 25 -1.53 -6.25 10.45
CA LYS A 25 -2.24 -7.47 10.21
C LYS A 25 -3.73 -7.24 9.99
N ALA A 26 -4.30 -6.31 10.73
CA ALA A 26 -5.72 -6.04 10.61
C ALA A 26 -6.05 -5.44 9.25
N ILE A 27 -5.17 -4.58 8.74
CA ILE A 27 -5.38 -3.95 7.46
C ILE A 27 -5.42 -4.98 6.35
N MET A 28 -4.58 -6.01 6.42
CA MET A 28 -4.57 -7.00 5.37
C MET A 28 -5.84 -7.83 5.29
N LYS A 29 -6.70 -7.73 6.30
CA LYS A 29 -7.94 -8.45 6.26
C LYS A 29 -9.05 -7.62 5.63
N ILE A 30 -8.77 -6.39 5.28
CA ILE A 30 -9.78 -5.53 4.68
C ILE A 30 -9.80 -5.76 3.18
N GLU A 31 -10.97 -6.04 2.65
CA GLU A 31 -11.10 -6.28 1.24
C GLU A 31 -10.75 -5.02 0.49
N GLY A 32 -9.94 -5.07 -0.52
CA GLY A 32 -9.48 -3.92 -1.28
C GLY A 32 -8.03 -3.57 -0.99
N VAL A 33 -7.50 -4.03 0.13
CA VAL A 33 -6.10 -3.78 0.45
C VAL A 33 -5.30 -4.91 -0.18
N THR A 34 -4.31 -4.59 -0.99
CA THR A 34 -3.55 -5.59 -1.69
C THR A 34 -2.14 -5.78 -1.14
N GLU A 35 -1.61 -4.78 -0.47
CA GLU A 35 -0.29 -4.88 0.13
C GLU A 35 -0.19 -3.98 1.31
N SER A 36 0.62 -4.30 2.27
CA SER A 36 0.90 -3.46 3.41
C SER A 36 2.32 -3.71 3.85
N SER A 37 2.99 -2.68 4.31
CA SER A 37 4.35 -2.77 4.77
C SER A 37 4.58 -1.89 5.97
N LEU A 38 5.45 -2.30 6.86
CA LEU A 38 5.91 -1.40 7.90
C LEU A 38 7.01 -0.60 7.25
N VAL A 39 7.03 0.68 7.51
CA VAL A 39 8.01 1.57 6.88
C VAL A 39 8.66 2.43 7.96
N TYR A 40 9.77 3.07 7.61
CA TYR A 40 10.41 3.99 8.52
C TYR A 40 10.19 5.39 7.98
N GLY A 41 10.08 6.36 8.83
CA GLY A 41 9.92 7.75 8.41
C GLY A 41 8.80 8.39 9.19
N GLU A 42 8.10 9.31 8.61
CA GLU A 42 7.02 9.96 9.27
C GLU A 42 5.83 9.07 9.49
N PHE A 43 5.72 8.02 8.74
CA PHE A 43 4.59 7.12 8.86
C PHE A 43 5.10 5.74 9.27
N ASP A 44 4.24 4.93 9.81
CA ASP A 44 4.60 3.60 10.28
C ASP A 44 4.21 2.52 9.28
N ILE A 45 3.14 2.73 8.55
CA ILE A 45 2.62 1.73 7.64
C ILE A 45 2.26 2.36 6.32
N HIS A 46 2.53 1.64 5.26
CA HIS A 46 2.14 2.03 3.92
C HIS A 46 1.26 0.90 3.41
N CYS A 47 0.11 1.20 2.86
CA CYS A 47 -0.68 0.15 2.26
C CYS A 47 -1.19 0.54 0.90
N LYS A 48 -1.41 -0.43 0.04
CA LYS A 48 -1.89 -0.21 -1.28
C LYS A 48 -3.32 -0.72 -1.36
N ILE A 49 -4.19 0.09 -1.95
CA ILE A 49 -5.60 -0.24 -2.06
C ILE A 49 -5.98 -0.23 -3.53
N GLU A 50 -6.67 -1.27 -3.97
CA GLU A 50 -7.15 -1.33 -5.34
C GLU A 50 -8.63 -1.69 -5.27
N VAL A 51 -9.47 -0.79 -5.71
CA VAL A 51 -10.92 -0.98 -5.64
C VAL A 51 -11.58 -0.52 -6.92
N GLU A 52 -12.82 -0.85 -7.10
CA GLU A 52 -13.55 -0.52 -8.30
C GLU A 52 -13.93 0.91 -8.47
N ASN A 53 -14.15 1.63 -7.43
CA ASN A 53 -14.60 3.02 -7.56
C ASN A 53 -14.30 3.78 -6.29
N MET A 54 -14.58 5.07 -6.30
CA MET A 54 -14.30 5.93 -5.16
C MET A 54 -15.14 5.58 -3.93
N ALA A 55 -16.34 5.12 -4.13
CA ALA A 55 -17.19 4.76 -3.00
C ALA A 55 -16.56 3.61 -2.22
N LYS A 56 -15.97 2.66 -2.93
CA LYS A 56 -15.33 1.54 -2.30
C LYS A 56 -14.05 2.00 -1.61
N LEU A 57 -13.35 2.95 -2.19
CA LEU A 57 -12.15 3.46 -1.57
C LEU A 57 -12.51 4.09 -0.23
N LYS A 58 -13.59 4.85 -0.18
CA LYS A 58 -13.98 5.48 1.05
C LYS A 58 -14.35 4.45 2.11
N GLU A 59 -14.92 3.34 1.71
CA GLU A 59 -15.26 2.28 2.63
C GLU A 59 -13.99 1.69 3.24
N VAL A 60 -12.98 1.47 2.42
CA VAL A 60 -11.73 0.90 2.89
C VAL A 60 -11.07 1.86 3.88
N ILE A 61 -11.02 3.12 3.54
CA ILE A 61 -10.40 4.11 4.41
C ILE A 61 -11.14 4.18 5.73
N ALA A 62 -12.46 4.12 5.70
CA ALA A 62 -13.25 4.17 6.91
C ALA A 62 -12.94 2.98 7.82
N LYS A 63 -12.71 1.81 7.24
CA LYS A 63 -12.39 0.65 8.00
C LYS A 63 -11.01 0.77 8.62
N ILE A 64 -10.06 1.31 7.88
CA ILE A 64 -8.73 1.51 8.39
C ILE A 64 -8.76 2.46 9.57
N ARG A 65 -9.56 3.51 9.46
CA ARG A 65 -9.62 4.49 10.52
C ARG A 65 -10.25 3.99 11.81
N LYS A 66 -10.87 2.83 11.78
CA LYS A 66 -11.44 2.29 12.98
C LYS A 66 -10.43 1.45 13.74
N LEU A 67 -9.25 1.26 13.19
CA LEU A 67 -8.22 0.49 13.84
C LEU A 67 -7.45 1.42 14.78
N LYS A 68 -6.42 0.92 15.41
CA LYS A 68 -5.65 1.72 16.36
C LYS A 68 -4.67 2.61 15.63
N VAL A 69 -5.21 3.61 14.96
CA VAL A 69 -4.40 4.54 14.19
C VAL A 69 -4.56 5.95 14.71
N ILE A 70 -3.53 6.75 14.56
CA ILE A 70 -3.55 8.12 14.99
C ILE A 70 -3.93 9.02 13.84
N THR A 71 -3.33 8.78 12.70
CA THR A 71 -3.64 9.58 11.54
C THR A 71 -3.39 8.79 10.28
N THR A 72 -4.05 9.16 9.22
CA THR A 72 -3.87 8.52 7.94
C THR A 72 -3.83 9.57 6.85
N GLU A 73 -3.15 9.26 5.77
CA GLU A 73 -3.10 10.16 4.64
C GLU A 73 -3.32 9.32 3.38
N THR A 74 -4.19 9.74 2.50
CA THR A 74 -4.53 8.98 1.30
C THR A 74 -3.96 9.67 0.08
N LEU A 75 -3.25 8.89 -0.74
CA LEU A 75 -2.73 9.38 -1.99
C LEU A 75 -3.38 8.56 -3.09
N ILE A 76 -4.10 9.19 -4.00
CA ILE A 76 -4.78 8.46 -5.05
C ILE A 76 -3.92 8.52 -6.29
N ALA A 77 -3.66 7.38 -6.90
CA ALA A 77 -2.83 7.33 -8.07
C ALA A 77 -3.57 7.96 -9.24
N TYR A 78 -2.93 8.92 -9.88
CA TYR A 78 -3.55 9.61 -10.97
C TYR A 78 -3.12 8.94 -12.26
N GLU A 79 -1.87 8.53 -12.32
CA GLU A 79 -1.36 7.89 -13.52
C GLU A 79 -0.29 6.94 -13.12
N ARG A 80 -0.26 5.77 -13.68
CA ARG A 80 0.71 4.80 -13.30
C ARG A 80 1.37 4.20 -14.50
N ILE A 81 2.68 4.14 -14.50
CA ILE A 81 3.45 3.53 -15.55
C ILE A 81 4.21 2.39 -14.95
N SER A 82 4.10 1.22 -15.51
CA SER A 82 4.73 0.07 -14.96
C SER A 82 5.59 -0.59 -15.98
N LYS A 83 6.83 -0.91 -15.63
CA LYS A 83 7.64 -1.55 -16.52
C LYS A 83 7.53 -2.97 -16.32
N ARG A 84 6.94 -3.67 -17.13
CA ARG A 84 6.74 -5.00 -16.97
C ARG A 84 7.75 -5.81 -17.44
N ILE A 85 8.75 -5.43 -17.79
CA ILE A 85 9.65 -6.14 -18.33
C ILE A 85 10.19 -7.09 -17.77
N SER A 86 9.94 -7.32 -17.16
CA SER A 86 10.35 -8.06 -16.83
C SER A 86 10.69 -8.82 -15.88
N ARG A 87 9.96 -9.92 -15.71
CA ARG A 87 10.26 -10.82 -14.89
C ARG A 87 11.62 -11.26 -15.08
N LEU A 88 12.10 -11.44 -16.15
CA LEU A 88 13.39 -11.87 -16.41
C LEU A 88 14.37 -10.90 -15.91
N THR A 89 14.17 -9.71 -16.19
CA THR A 89 15.05 -8.67 -15.78
C THR A 89 15.10 -8.60 -14.29
N ASN A 90 14.00 -8.82 -13.67
CA ASN A 90 13.97 -8.76 -12.25
C ASN A 90 14.81 -9.82 -11.64
N ARG A 91 14.81 -10.98 -12.16
CA ARG A 91 15.58 -12.00 -11.63
C ARG A 91 17.00 -11.62 -11.74
N HIS A 92 17.42 -11.07 -12.78
CA HIS A 92 18.70 -10.67 -12.99
C HIS A 92 19.07 -9.65 -11.99
N ARG A 93 18.31 -8.69 -11.79
CA ARG A 93 18.58 -7.67 -10.87
C ARG A 93 18.74 -8.17 -9.50
N LYS A 94 17.97 -9.07 -9.07
CA LYS A 94 18.08 -9.59 -7.81
C LYS A 94 19.39 -10.15 -7.59
N GLN A 95 19.95 -10.73 -8.47
CA GLN A 95 21.19 -11.26 -8.32
C GLN A 95 22.27 -10.29 -8.23
N MET A 96 22.20 -9.28 -8.86
CA MET A 96 23.16 -8.34 -8.82
C MET A 96 23.08 -7.46 -7.74
N HIS A 97 22.06 -7.32 -7.21
CA HIS A 97 21.85 -6.35 -6.22
C HIS A 97 22.36 -6.53 -5.00
N HIS A 98 22.47 -6.69 -4.91
CA HIS A 98 22.64 -6.66 -4.04
C HIS A 98 23.37 -5.99 -3.76
N ASN A 99 23.63 -5.56 -4.16
CA ASN A 99 23.98 -4.71 -4.04
C ASN A 99 23.67 -3.58 -3.93
N ARG A 100 23.34 -3.27 -4.10
CA ARG A 100 22.94 -2.27 -4.08
C ARG A 100 22.64 -1.58 -3.52
N THR A 101 22.64 -1.79 -3.33
CA THR A 101 22.37 -1.17 -2.87
C THR A 101 22.24 -0.54 -2.69
N ILE A 102 22.26 -0.40 -2.66
CA ILE A 102 22.24 0.26 -2.52
C ILE A 102 22.30 0.86 -2.46
N ARG A 103 22.42 1.18 -2.44
CA ARG A 103 22.64 1.76 -2.27
C ARG A 103 22.77 2.20 -2.13
#